data_b7cf3b70f7cb4b8bc3d21b414a371129
#
_entry.id   b7cf3b70f7cb4b8bc3d21b414a371129
#
_cell.length_a   1.000
_cell.length_b   1.000
_cell.length_c   1.000
_cell.angle_alpha   90.00
_cell.angle_beta   90.00
_cell.angle_gamma   90.00
#
_symmetry.space_group_name_H-M   'P 1'
#
loop_
_entity.id
_entity.type
_entity.pdbx_description
1 polymer ?
#
loop_
_entity_poly.entity_id
_entity_poly.type
_entity_poly.pdbx_seq_one_letter_code
_entity_poly.pdbx_strand_id
1 'polypeptide(L)'
;MASSPAELIERLQGICGREHVLTHEHALATYRSDGLLHYRQTPLAAVLPANGEQVAAAVRACYEAQVPWVARGAGTGLSGGALPHQDGVLIVLSRLRRILEVDLDDGVVVVEPGVTNLAVSKAVAPSHFYPPDPSSQIVCSIGGNVAENSGGAHCFKYGFTTNYVIGLEVVLSDGAVVNLRRDDPGYDLLGAFVGSEGTLGVATKVWLRVVPAPEATRTMLAFFEDTGAAGDAVSAIVQAGLVPGAIEMMDKLSIEAAEQATGAGYRRDAGAALLVELDGPREECISGLEQIMELCCAAGALDVRVAQDEQERDLIWRTRKAAFAAMGRIAPAYYVQDGVIPRTRLSEVLREIDRLAAEHELRVANVFHAGDGNLHPLVCYDHTREGEAERAEELSGLIVKACVDAGGSITGEHGVGIDKKAYMPSMFSEPDLEAFQRLRCAFDPHGLANPGKVMPTPRLCGEVPGPYREHPLERAGIAERF
;
A
#
# COMPACT_ATOMS: atom_id res chain seq x y z
N MET A 1 36.90 -2.13 -13.39
CA MET A 1 37.00 -1.13 -12.29
C MET A 1 35.59 -0.55 -12.14
N ALA A 2 35.06 -0.48 -10.93
CA ALA A 2 33.78 0.16 -10.71
C ALA A 2 33.86 1.64 -11.13
N SER A 3 32.87 2.15 -11.87
CA SER A 3 32.82 3.55 -12.28
C SER A 3 32.70 4.45 -11.05
N SER A 4 33.33 5.62 -11.09
CA SER A 4 33.17 6.59 -9.99
C SER A 4 31.74 7.13 -9.96
N PRO A 5 31.24 7.61 -8.81
CA PRO A 5 29.91 8.26 -8.73
C PRO A 5 29.75 9.41 -9.73
N ALA A 6 30.81 10.15 -10.01
CA ALA A 6 30.80 11.26 -10.98
C ALA A 6 30.60 10.76 -12.43
N GLU A 7 31.28 9.69 -12.82
CA GLU A 7 31.11 9.06 -14.13
C GLU A 7 29.71 8.48 -14.32
N LEU A 8 29.15 7.87 -13.29
CA LEU A 8 27.74 7.40 -13.33
C LEU A 8 26.77 8.56 -13.52
N ILE A 9 26.93 9.65 -12.77
CA ILE A 9 26.07 10.85 -12.90
C ILE A 9 26.15 11.42 -14.31
N GLU A 10 27.36 11.56 -14.88
CA GLU A 10 27.55 12.07 -16.25
C GLU A 10 26.87 11.16 -17.28
N ARG A 11 26.97 9.85 -17.11
CA ARG A 11 26.27 8.88 -17.97
C ARG A 11 24.75 8.99 -17.86
N LEU A 12 24.21 9.11 -16.64
CA LEU A 12 22.79 9.31 -16.42
C LEU A 12 22.30 10.62 -17.02
N GLN A 13 23.09 11.68 -16.97
CA GLN A 13 22.82 12.96 -17.66
C GLN A 13 22.80 12.81 -19.18
N GLY A 14 23.66 11.96 -19.72
CA GLY A 14 23.65 11.61 -21.16
C GLY A 14 22.39 10.84 -21.57
N ILE A 15 21.82 10.01 -20.68
CA ILE A 15 20.60 9.21 -20.93
C ILE A 15 19.34 10.05 -20.80
N CYS A 16 19.19 10.77 -19.69
CA CYS A 16 17.93 11.44 -19.32
C CYS A 16 17.89 12.94 -19.64
N GLY A 17 19.03 13.56 -19.94
CA GLY A 17 19.21 15.01 -20.00
C GLY A 17 19.65 15.58 -18.62
N ARG A 18 20.52 16.60 -18.66
CA ARG A 18 21.10 17.19 -17.42
C ARG A 18 20.03 17.74 -16.48
N GLU A 19 18.99 18.34 -17.02
CA GLU A 19 17.88 18.93 -16.26
C GLU A 19 17.00 17.86 -15.56
N HIS A 20 17.14 16.61 -15.95
CA HIS A 20 16.39 15.47 -15.40
C HIS A 20 17.23 14.55 -14.50
N VAL A 21 18.44 14.99 -14.13
CA VAL A 21 19.32 14.30 -13.17
C VAL A 21 19.64 15.27 -12.04
N LEU A 22 18.98 15.05 -10.90
CA LEU A 22 19.08 15.91 -9.74
C LEU A 22 20.19 15.39 -8.82
N THR A 23 21.13 16.25 -8.47
CA THR A 23 22.27 15.92 -7.59
C THR A 23 22.44 16.92 -6.45
N HIS A 24 21.78 18.09 -6.52
CA HIS A 24 21.89 19.12 -5.50
C HIS A 24 20.99 18.84 -4.31
N GLU A 25 21.46 19.08 -3.12
CA GLU A 25 20.77 18.82 -1.87
C GLU A 25 19.34 19.38 -1.82
N HIS A 26 19.16 20.65 -2.22
CA HIS A 26 17.83 21.27 -2.25
C HIS A 26 16.87 20.57 -3.24
N ALA A 27 17.35 20.13 -4.40
CA ALA A 27 16.53 19.42 -5.37
C ALA A 27 16.19 18.00 -4.89
N LEU A 28 17.08 17.37 -4.13
CA LEU A 28 16.86 16.04 -3.57
C LEU A 28 15.97 16.06 -2.31
N ALA A 29 15.75 17.22 -1.69
CA ALA A 29 15.01 17.34 -0.42
C ALA A 29 13.60 16.73 -0.49
N THR A 30 12.89 16.87 -1.63
CA THR A 30 11.54 16.29 -1.86
C THR A 30 11.54 14.77 -2.08
N TYR A 31 12.71 14.18 -2.27
CA TYR A 31 12.88 12.76 -2.54
C TYR A 31 13.45 11.97 -1.36
N ARG A 32 13.69 12.62 -0.21
CA ARG A 32 14.33 12.01 0.97
C ARG A 32 13.45 11.02 1.73
N SER A 33 12.14 11.06 1.52
CA SER A 33 11.14 10.18 2.16
C SER A 33 10.06 9.82 1.16
N ASP A 34 9.27 8.83 1.46
CA ASP A 34 7.96 8.60 0.85
C ASP A 34 6.84 9.16 1.73
N GLY A 35 5.63 8.57 1.72
CA GLY A 35 4.52 8.98 2.58
C GLY A 35 4.76 8.68 4.07
N LEU A 36 5.66 7.75 4.40
CA LEU A 36 6.11 7.48 5.75
C LEU A 36 7.27 8.43 6.11
N LEU A 37 6.96 9.54 6.75
CA LEU A 37 7.92 10.63 7.05
C LEU A 37 8.93 10.31 8.15
N HIS A 38 8.77 9.16 8.82
CA HIS A 38 9.64 8.72 9.91
C HIS A 38 11.07 8.45 9.42
N TYR A 39 11.23 7.87 8.23
CA TYR A 39 12.51 7.58 7.62
C TYR A 39 12.90 8.63 6.59
N ARG A 40 14.19 9.02 6.58
CA ARG A 40 14.75 9.98 5.62
C ARG A 40 16.14 9.58 5.19
N GLN A 41 16.35 9.48 3.87
CA GLN A 41 17.65 9.24 3.27
C GLN A 41 17.82 10.10 2.01
N THR A 42 19.00 10.67 1.81
CA THR A 42 19.30 11.44 0.60
C THR A 42 19.99 10.50 -0.39
N PRO A 43 19.47 10.32 -1.62
CA PRO A 43 20.13 9.49 -2.63
C PRO A 43 21.37 10.19 -3.21
N LEU A 44 22.23 9.43 -3.88
CA LEU A 44 23.33 9.95 -4.70
C LEU A 44 22.81 10.88 -5.80
N ALA A 45 21.76 10.46 -6.49
CA ALA A 45 21.06 11.23 -7.50
C ALA A 45 19.59 10.78 -7.63
N ALA A 46 18.73 11.67 -8.11
CA ALA A 46 17.40 11.30 -8.60
C ALA A 46 17.34 11.55 -10.11
N VAL A 47 16.94 10.52 -10.88
CA VAL A 47 16.80 10.60 -12.33
C VAL A 47 15.34 10.49 -12.73
N LEU A 48 14.92 11.30 -13.70
CA LEU A 48 13.55 11.39 -14.20
C LEU A 48 13.49 10.96 -15.68
N PRO A 49 13.51 9.65 -16.00
CA PRO A 49 13.44 9.16 -17.38
C PRO A 49 12.12 9.56 -18.05
N ALA A 50 12.16 9.77 -19.38
CA ALA A 50 11.01 10.17 -20.17
C ALA A 50 10.21 8.98 -20.75
N ASN A 51 10.82 7.80 -20.81
CA ASN A 51 10.24 6.60 -21.41
C ASN A 51 10.93 5.33 -20.86
N GLY A 52 10.39 4.14 -21.21
CA GLY A 52 10.92 2.86 -20.78
C GLY A 52 12.36 2.59 -21.22
N GLU A 53 12.78 3.06 -22.41
CA GLU A 53 14.14 2.89 -22.90
C GLU A 53 15.14 3.63 -22.00
N GLN A 54 14.81 4.84 -21.57
CA GLN A 54 15.64 5.60 -20.64
C GLN A 54 15.66 4.94 -19.24
N VAL A 55 14.56 4.32 -18.79
CA VAL A 55 14.54 3.53 -17.55
C VAL A 55 15.51 2.37 -17.68
N ALA A 56 15.43 1.56 -18.74
CA ALA A 56 16.32 0.44 -18.99
C ALA A 56 17.79 0.86 -19.07
N ALA A 57 18.09 1.96 -19.76
CA ALA A 57 19.45 2.49 -19.86
C ALA A 57 19.99 3.00 -18.51
N ALA A 58 19.15 3.65 -17.69
CA ALA A 58 19.55 4.12 -16.36
C ALA A 58 19.80 2.95 -15.40
N VAL A 59 18.91 1.93 -15.37
CA VAL A 59 19.12 0.70 -14.59
C VAL A 59 20.41 0.00 -15.01
N ARG A 60 20.64 -0.16 -16.32
CA ARG A 60 21.88 -0.75 -16.85
C ARG A 60 23.13 0.02 -16.43
N ALA A 61 23.07 1.36 -16.43
CA ALA A 61 24.18 2.19 -15.98
C ALA A 61 24.48 1.95 -14.48
N CYS A 62 23.45 1.81 -13.63
CA CYS A 62 23.58 1.46 -12.22
C CYS A 62 24.14 0.05 -12.05
N TYR A 63 23.66 -0.93 -12.83
CA TYR A 63 24.14 -2.32 -12.80
C TYR A 63 25.64 -2.41 -13.13
N GLU A 64 26.08 -1.79 -14.22
CA GLU A 64 27.49 -1.79 -14.63
C GLU A 64 28.39 -1.05 -13.64
N ALA A 65 27.87 -0.03 -12.96
CA ALA A 65 28.56 0.68 -11.89
C ALA A 65 28.51 -0.04 -10.52
N GLN A 66 27.71 -1.10 -10.39
CA GLN A 66 27.39 -1.79 -9.12
C GLN A 66 26.82 -0.83 -8.06
N VAL A 67 25.99 0.12 -8.49
CA VAL A 67 25.32 1.10 -7.64
C VAL A 67 23.86 0.69 -7.46
N PRO A 68 23.35 0.62 -6.21
CA PRO A 68 21.97 0.29 -5.96
C PRO A 68 21.01 1.36 -6.49
N TRP A 69 19.79 0.94 -6.78
CA TRP A 69 18.74 1.85 -7.24
C TRP A 69 17.39 1.55 -6.59
N VAL A 70 16.56 2.58 -6.52
CA VAL A 70 15.20 2.50 -6.01
C VAL A 70 14.26 3.10 -7.05
N ALA A 71 13.22 2.37 -7.45
CA ALA A 71 12.17 2.92 -8.30
C ALA A 71 11.17 3.72 -7.44
N ARG A 72 10.68 4.85 -7.97
CA ARG A 72 9.71 5.68 -7.29
C ARG A 72 8.61 6.13 -8.25
N GLY A 73 7.37 5.85 -7.89
CA GLY A 73 6.18 6.44 -8.51
C GLY A 73 5.87 7.82 -7.93
N ALA A 74 4.71 7.97 -7.32
CA ALA A 74 4.30 9.21 -6.64
C ALA A 74 4.92 9.39 -5.25
N GLY A 75 5.42 8.31 -4.63
CA GLY A 75 5.99 8.34 -3.28
C GLY A 75 4.93 8.49 -2.18
N THR A 76 3.74 7.97 -2.40
CA THR A 76 2.62 7.98 -1.43
C THR A 76 2.60 6.78 -0.50
N GLY A 77 3.48 5.78 -0.71
CA GLY A 77 3.58 4.57 0.12
C GLY A 77 3.87 4.87 1.58
N LEU A 78 3.36 4.02 2.49
CA LEU A 78 3.40 4.20 3.95
C LEU A 78 4.25 3.15 4.66
N SER A 79 5.09 2.40 3.91
CA SER A 79 5.98 1.37 4.45
C SER A 79 7.48 1.71 4.32
N GLY A 80 7.82 2.84 3.69
CA GLY A 80 9.21 3.17 3.35
C GLY A 80 9.73 2.38 2.13
N GLY A 81 8.84 1.79 1.32
CA GLY A 81 9.17 1.03 0.11
C GLY A 81 9.91 1.87 -0.94
N ALA A 82 9.52 3.14 -1.11
CA ALA A 82 10.16 4.09 -2.01
C ALA A 82 11.22 4.98 -1.35
N LEU A 83 11.64 4.67 -0.10
CA LEU A 83 12.75 5.36 0.56
C LEU A 83 14.04 5.16 -0.23
N PRO A 84 14.76 6.23 -0.64
CA PRO A 84 15.98 6.07 -1.42
C PRO A 84 17.10 5.39 -0.62
N HIS A 85 18.07 4.81 -1.31
CA HIS A 85 19.34 4.36 -0.72
C HIS A 85 20.35 5.51 -0.76
N GLN A 86 21.10 5.74 0.34
CA GLN A 86 22.04 6.86 0.43
C GLN A 86 23.13 6.87 -0.64
N ASP A 87 23.64 5.66 -1.01
CA ASP A 87 24.67 5.48 -2.02
C ASP A 87 24.06 5.08 -3.37
N GLY A 88 22.74 5.23 -3.53
CA GLY A 88 21.99 4.74 -4.68
C GLY A 88 21.37 5.83 -5.54
N VAL A 89 20.87 5.42 -6.69
CA VAL A 89 20.12 6.25 -7.62
C VAL A 89 18.62 6.05 -7.43
N LEU A 90 17.87 7.14 -7.26
CA LEU A 90 16.42 7.11 -7.28
C LEU A 90 15.91 7.29 -8.69
N ILE A 91 15.17 6.30 -9.23
CA ILE A 91 14.58 6.33 -10.57
C ILE A 91 13.11 6.75 -10.45
N VAL A 92 12.82 8.00 -10.77
CA VAL A 92 11.51 8.61 -10.58
C VAL A 92 10.68 8.53 -11.87
N LEU A 93 9.59 7.79 -11.83
CA LEU A 93 8.78 7.45 -13.01
C LEU A 93 7.68 8.47 -13.35
N SER A 94 7.66 9.61 -12.67
CA SER A 94 6.60 10.62 -12.79
C SER A 94 6.42 11.24 -14.17
N ARG A 95 7.39 11.07 -15.09
CA ARG A 95 7.28 11.53 -16.49
C ARG A 95 6.62 10.48 -17.40
N LEU A 96 6.58 9.21 -17.02
CA LEU A 96 5.91 8.12 -17.74
C LEU A 96 4.42 8.12 -17.38
N ARG A 97 3.61 9.02 -17.93
CA ARG A 97 2.22 9.25 -17.53
C ARG A 97 1.20 9.22 -18.67
N ARG A 98 1.51 8.51 -19.74
CA ARG A 98 0.59 8.37 -20.87
C ARG A 98 -0.32 7.17 -20.69
N ILE A 99 -1.59 7.34 -21.03
CA ILE A 99 -2.50 6.23 -21.33
C ILE A 99 -2.23 5.89 -22.80
N LEU A 100 -1.75 4.67 -23.05
CA LEU A 100 -1.24 4.25 -24.36
C LEU A 100 -2.35 3.66 -25.22
N GLU A 101 -3.30 2.96 -24.60
CA GLU A 101 -4.40 2.29 -25.27
C GLU A 101 -5.61 2.20 -24.35
N VAL A 102 -6.81 2.29 -24.91
CA VAL A 102 -8.09 2.04 -24.24
C VAL A 102 -8.91 1.16 -25.17
N ASP A 103 -9.09 -0.08 -24.78
CA ASP A 103 -9.92 -1.06 -25.48
C ASP A 103 -11.05 -1.50 -24.54
N LEU A 104 -12.24 -0.94 -24.76
CA LEU A 104 -13.42 -1.23 -23.94
C LEU A 104 -14.15 -2.50 -24.39
N ASP A 105 -13.93 -2.94 -25.64
CA ASP A 105 -14.53 -4.18 -26.13
C ASP A 105 -13.88 -5.40 -25.43
N ASP A 106 -12.56 -5.35 -25.22
CA ASP A 106 -11.82 -6.37 -24.46
C ASP A 106 -11.68 -6.00 -22.97
N GLY A 107 -12.13 -4.81 -22.56
CA GLY A 107 -12.04 -4.34 -21.16
C GLY A 107 -10.60 -4.11 -20.70
N VAL A 108 -9.73 -3.62 -21.57
CA VAL A 108 -8.29 -3.45 -21.34
C VAL A 108 -7.87 -1.98 -21.48
N VAL A 109 -7.00 -1.54 -20.57
CA VAL A 109 -6.31 -0.26 -20.67
C VAL A 109 -4.81 -0.48 -20.51
N VAL A 110 -4.02 0.11 -21.42
CA VAL A 110 -2.55 0.05 -21.36
C VAL A 110 -2.03 1.40 -20.93
N VAL A 111 -1.23 1.43 -19.86
CA VAL A 111 -0.74 2.68 -19.27
C VAL A 111 0.76 2.63 -18.98
N GLU A 112 1.37 3.80 -18.93
CA GLU A 112 2.69 3.99 -18.34
C GLU A 112 2.57 4.05 -16.79
N PRO A 113 3.62 3.67 -16.03
CA PRO A 113 3.56 3.49 -14.58
C PRO A 113 3.31 4.76 -13.77
N GLY A 114 3.58 5.94 -14.32
CA GLY A 114 3.34 7.23 -13.68
C GLY A 114 1.92 7.79 -13.87
N VAL A 115 1.03 7.10 -14.60
CA VAL A 115 -0.40 7.44 -14.66
C VAL A 115 -1.00 7.32 -13.27
N THR A 116 -1.81 8.31 -12.84
CA THR A 116 -2.50 8.22 -11.55
C THR A 116 -3.62 7.19 -11.59
N ASN A 117 -3.85 6.53 -10.47
CA ASN A 117 -4.91 5.51 -10.35
C ASN A 117 -6.27 6.04 -10.85
N LEU A 118 -6.73 7.19 -10.33
CA LEU A 118 -8.00 7.80 -10.72
C LEU A 118 -8.07 8.18 -12.21
N ALA A 119 -6.93 8.46 -12.85
CA ALA A 119 -6.92 8.82 -14.28
C ALA A 119 -7.34 7.64 -15.16
N VAL A 120 -7.07 6.40 -14.73
CA VAL A 120 -7.52 5.19 -15.44
C VAL A 120 -9.05 5.12 -15.46
N SER A 121 -9.70 5.22 -14.29
CA SER A 121 -11.17 5.23 -14.18
C SER A 121 -11.79 6.38 -14.99
N LYS A 122 -11.20 7.59 -14.94
CA LYS A 122 -11.68 8.73 -15.73
C LYS A 122 -11.58 8.51 -17.23
N ALA A 123 -10.57 7.77 -17.70
CA ALA A 123 -10.38 7.53 -19.14
C ALA A 123 -11.41 6.55 -19.71
N VAL A 124 -12.01 5.70 -18.88
CA VAL A 124 -12.98 4.67 -19.30
C VAL A 124 -14.44 4.99 -18.89
N ALA A 125 -14.63 6.06 -18.12
CA ALA A 125 -15.96 6.52 -17.72
C ALA A 125 -16.78 7.00 -18.94
N PRO A 126 -18.14 6.93 -18.89
CA PRO A 126 -18.96 6.46 -17.78
C PRO A 126 -19.25 4.95 -17.80
N SER A 127 -18.83 4.24 -18.86
CA SER A 127 -19.25 2.84 -19.09
C SER A 127 -18.46 1.82 -18.28
N HIS A 128 -17.22 2.15 -17.91
CA HIS A 128 -16.31 1.27 -17.16
C HIS A 128 -15.60 2.02 -16.04
N PHE A 129 -14.94 1.28 -15.15
CA PHE A 129 -14.06 1.81 -14.12
C PHE A 129 -12.92 0.84 -13.79
N TYR A 130 -11.89 1.33 -13.15
CA TYR A 130 -10.78 0.56 -12.58
C TYR A 130 -11.03 0.38 -11.08
N PRO A 131 -11.32 -0.85 -10.61
CA PRO A 131 -11.82 -1.05 -9.25
C PRO A 131 -10.86 -0.73 -8.10
N PRO A 132 -9.54 -1.07 -8.13
CA PRO A 132 -8.66 -0.73 -7.03
C PRO A 132 -8.60 0.77 -6.79
N ASP A 133 -9.01 1.23 -5.60
CA ASP A 133 -9.19 2.64 -5.28
C ASP A 133 -8.51 3.05 -3.96
N PRO A 134 -7.17 2.93 -3.87
CA PRO A 134 -6.47 3.34 -2.66
C PRO A 134 -6.83 4.78 -2.27
N SER A 135 -6.79 5.09 -0.97
CA SER A 135 -7.16 6.42 -0.47
C SER A 135 -6.40 7.57 -1.15
N SER A 136 -5.20 7.27 -1.66
CA SER A 136 -4.34 8.19 -2.41
C SER A 136 -4.61 8.20 -3.93
N GLN A 137 -5.68 7.59 -4.45
CA GLN A 137 -5.94 7.38 -5.89
C GLN A 137 -5.81 8.62 -6.79
N ILE A 138 -6.01 9.81 -6.24
CA ILE A 138 -5.86 11.08 -6.97
C ILE A 138 -4.38 11.44 -7.25
N VAL A 139 -3.45 10.84 -6.53
CA VAL A 139 -2.01 11.15 -6.57
C VAL A 139 -1.16 9.91 -6.83
N CYS A 140 -1.48 8.76 -6.21
CA CYS A 140 -0.69 7.55 -6.38
C CYS A 140 -0.64 7.10 -7.84
N SER A 141 0.46 6.46 -8.21
CA SER A 141 0.70 6.01 -9.57
C SER A 141 0.42 4.52 -9.75
N ILE A 142 0.01 4.12 -10.95
CA ILE A 142 -0.24 2.71 -11.30
C ILE A 142 1.01 1.85 -11.06
N GLY A 143 2.22 2.33 -11.39
CA GLY A 143 3.45 1.59 -11.09
C GLY A 143 3.70 1.39 -9.59
N GLY A 144 3.30 2.36 -8.75
CA GLY A 144 3.29 2.21 -7.29
C GLY A 144 2.24 1.20 -6.84
N ASN A 145 1.02 1.25 -7.40
CA ASN A 145 -0.01 0.27 -7.09
C ASN A 145 0.42 -1.16 -7.46
N VAL A 146 1.11 -1.35 -8.60
CA VAL A 146 1.70 -2.65 -8.97
C VAL A 146 2.76 -3.09 -7.97
N ALA A 147 3.66 -2.20 -7.57
CA ALA A 147 4.75 -2.52 -6.66
C ALA A 147 4.26 -2.94 -5.26
N GLU A 148 3.24 -2.26 -4.74
CA GLU A 148 2.67 -2.52 -3.41
C GLU A 148 1.50 -3.52 -3.43
N ASN A 149 0.98 -3.92 -4.60
CA ASN A 149 -0.30 -4.61 -4.72
C ASN A 149 -1.43 -3.84 -4.02
N SER A 150 -1.52 -2.54 -4.26
CA SER A 150 -2.42 -1.65 -3.52
C SER A 150 -3.88 -2.09 -3.59
N GLY A 151 -4.58 -1.87 -2.51
CA GLY A 151 -6.00 -2.13 -2.36
C GLY A 151 -6.87 -0.88 -2.37
N GLY A 152 -7.70 -0.72 -1.35
CA GLY A 152 -8.63 0.38 -1.14
C GLY A 152 -9.96 -0.06 -0.56
N ALA A 153 -10.90 0.88 -0.47
CA ALA A 153 -12.19 0.66 0.18
C ALA A 153 -13.05 -0.44 -0.48
N HIS A 154 -12.87 -0.65 -1.77
CA HIS A 154 -13.68 -1.61 -2.54
C HIS A 154 -13.04 -3.01 -2.68
N CYS A 155 -11.92 -3.29 -1.99
CA CYS A 155 -11.22 -4.58 -2.07
C CYS A 155 -12.06 -5.76 -1.61
N PHE A 156 -12.98 -5.57 -0.67
CA PHE A 156 -13.85 -6.63 -0.19
C PHE A 156 -14.64 -7.31 -1.32
N LYS A 157 -15.14 -6.52 -2.28
CA LYS A 157 -15.88 -7.04 -3.43
C LYS A 157 -14.99 -7.29 -4.65
N TYR A 158 -14.10 -6.37 -4.93
CA TYR A 158 -13.39 -6.33 -6.20
C TYR A 158 -11.97 -6.90 -6.13
N GLY A 159 -11.39 -7.01 -4.93
CA GLY A 159 -10.01 -7.46 -4.76
C GLY A 159 -8.98 -6.34 -4.99
N PHE A 160 -7.72 -6.74 -5.10
CA PHE A 160 -6.55 -5.87 -5.13
C PHE A 160 -6.02 -5.65 -6.55
N THR A 161 -4.97 -4.85 -6.69
CA THR A 161 -4.30 -4.55 -7.97
C THR A 161 -3.94 -5.82 -8.76
N THR A 162 -3.47 -6.88 -8.09
CA THR A 162 -3.11 -8.18 -8.71
C THR A 162 -4.26 -8.80 -9.51
N ASN A 163 -5.52 -8.55 -9.12
CA ASN A 163 -6.70 -9.09 -9.81
C ASN A 163 -6.92 -8.42 -11.18
N TYR A 164 -6.33 -7.24 -11.38
CA TYR A 164 -6.56 -6.38 -12.56
C TYR A 164 -5.35 -6.23 -13.46
N VAL A 165 -4.15 -6.52 -12.98
CA VAL A 165 -2.94 -6.54 -13.82
C VAL A 165 -2.95 -7.81 -14.65
N ILE A 166 -3.01 -7.67 -15.98
CA ILE A 166 -3.00 -8.77 -16.95
C ILE A 166 -1.71 -8.87 -17.74
N GLY A 167 -0.82 -7.88 -17.62
CA GLY A 167 0.50 -7.89 -18.22
C GLY A 167 1.35 -6.72 -17.77
N LEU A 168 2.67 -6.91 -17.84
CA LEU A 168 3.68 -5.91 -17.52
C LEU A 168 4.81 -5.93 -18.55
N GLU A 169 5.32 -4.77 -18.91
CA GLU A 169 6.68 -4.62 -19.44
C GLU A 169 7.58 -4.23 -18.27
N VAL A 170 8.61 -5.00 -18.02
CA VAL A 170 9.48 -4.89 -16.82
C VAL A 170 10.92 -4.70 -17.24
N VAL A 171 11.62 -3.78 -16.61
CA VAL A 171 13.08 -3.64 -16.65
C VAL A 171 13.66 -4.41 -15.47
N LEU A 172 14.44 -5.45 -15.74
CA LEU A 172 15.14 -6.25 -14.73
C LEU A 172 16.37 -5.51 -14.17
N SER A 173 16.98 -6.06 -13.11
CA SER A 173 18.10 -5.43 -12.40
C SER A 173 19.35 -5.17 -13.26
N ASP A 174 19.52 -5.90 -14.36
CA ASP A 174 20.60 -5.72 -15.36
C ASP A 174 20.24 -4.76 -16.51
N GLY A 175 19.01 -4.21 -16.50
CA GLY A 175 18.49 -3.36 -17.56
C GLY A 175 17.91 -4.12 -18.77
N ALA A 176 17.77 -5.45 -18.70
CA ALA A 176 17.02 -6.21 -19.70
C ALA A 176 15.52 -5.90 -19.59
N VAL A 177 14.84 -5.86 -20.74
CA VAL A 177 13.40 -5.62 -20.83
C VAL A 177 12.68 -6.93 -21.12
N VAL A 178 11.72 -7.30 -20.28
CA VAL A 178 10.90 -8.50 -20.44
C VAL A 178 9.43 -8.15 -20.39
N ASN A 179 8.59 -8.97 -21.00
CA ASN A 179 7.14 -8.89 -20.86
C ASN A 179 6.68 -10.08 -20.00
N LEU A 180 5.82 -9.81 -19.03
CA LEU A 180 5.15 -10.79 -18.21
C LEU A 180 3.66 -10.73 -18.50
N ARG A 181 3.04 -11.88 -18.75
CA ARG A 181 1.61 -11.98 -19.07
C ARG A 181 0.95 -13.01 -18.18
N ARG A 182 -0.34 -12.82 -17.92
CA ARG A 182 -1.13 -13.74 -17.09
C ARG A 182 -1.22 -15.16 -17.70
N ASP A 183 -1.18 -15.25 -19.01
CA ASP A 183 -1.30 -16.49 -19.80
C ASP A 183 0.05 -17.05 -20.25
N ASP A 184 1.17 -16.51 -19.76
CA ASP A 184 2.49 -17.08 -20.03
C ASP A 184 2.59 -18.51 -19.46
N PRO A 185 3.20 -19.46 -20.21
CA PRO A 185 3.38 -20.82 -19.72
C PRO A 185 4.43 -20.87 -18.60
N GLY A 186 4.22 -21.73 -17.62
CA GLY A 186 5.18 -21.98 -16.53
C GLY A 186 4.77 -21.38 -15.21
N TYR A 187 5.72 -20.77 -14.50
CA TYR A 187 5.46 -20.09 -13.22
C TYR A 187 4.75 -18.75 -13.44
N ASP A 188 3.85 -18.40 -12.54
CA ASP A 188 3.19 -17.10 -12.52
C ASP A 188 4.18 -15.99 -12.07
N LEU A 189 5.04 -15.57 -13.01
CA LEU A 189 5.98 -14.49 -12.76
C LEU A 189 5.30 -13.13 -12.68
N LEU A 190 4.14 -12.95 -13.32
CA LEU A 190 3.34 -11.75 -13.21
C LEU A 190 2.83 -11.56 -11.78
N GLY A 191 2.23 -12.62 -11.20
CA GLY A 191 1.78 -12.61 -9.82
C GLY A 191 2.92 -12.46 -8.81
N ALA A 192 4.10 -13.03 -9.09
CA ALA A 192 5.29 -12.84 -8.28
C ALA A 192 5.83 -11.39 -8.31
N PHE A 193 5.65 -10.69 -9.44
CA PHE A 193 6.12 -9.31 -9.61
C PHE A 193 5.19 -8.27 -8.94
N VAL A 194 3.86 -8.47 -9.01
CA VAL A 194 2.90 -7.59 -8.36
C VAL A 194 3.01 -7.74 -6.84
N GLY A 195 3.24 -6.63 -6.12
CA GLY A 195 3.51 -6.64 -4.69
C GLY A 195 4.98 -6.91 -4.31
N SER A 196 5.90 -6.89 -5.28
CA SER A 196 7.34 -7.10 -5.02
C SER A 196 8.08 -5.86 -4.47
N GLU A 197 7.40 -4.76 -4.27
CA GLU A 197 7.93 -3.50 -3.71
C GLU A 197 9.21 -3.00 -4.42
N GLY A 198 9.27 -3.20 -5.75
CA GLY A 198 10.42 -2.79 -6.57
C GLY A 198 11.69 -3.62 -6.37
N THR A 199 11.62 -4.76 -5.68
CA THR A 199 12.78 -5.62 -5.44
C THR A 199 13.10 -6.57 -6.60
N LEU A 200 12.17 -6.76 -7.53
CA LEU A 200 12.31 -7.64 -8.69
C LEU A 200 12.51 -6.89 -10.03
N GLY A 201 12.38 -5.57 -10.04
CA GLY A 201 12.53 -4.78 -11.26
C GLY A 201 11.63 -3.53 -11.26
N VAL A 202 11.51 -2.91 -12.43
CA VAL A 202 10.71 -1.67 -12.64
C VAL A 202 9.70 -1.90 -13.76
N ALA A 203 8.41 -1.76 -13.47
CA ALA A 203 7.38 -1.77 -14.51
C ALA A 203 7.44 -0.48 -15.34
N THR A 204 7.43 -0.60 -16.68
CA THR A 204 7.45 0.52 -17.64
C THR A 204 6.19 0.61 -18.48
N LYS A 205 5.41 -0.48 -18.59
CA LYS A 205 4.04 -0.51 -19.11
C LYS A 205 3.21 -1.47 -18.29
N VAL A 206 1.93 -1.15 -18.12
CA VAL A 206 0.98 -1.95 -17.37
C VAL A 206 -0.29 -2.15 -18.20
N TRP A 207 -0.67 -3.40 -18.41
CA TRP A 207 -1.96 -3.80 -18.98
C TRP A 207 -2.93 -4.06 -17.86
N LEU A 208 -3.99 -3.27 -17.81
CA LEU A 208 -5.00 -3.31 -16.76
C LEU A 208 -6.32 -3.79 -17.32
N ARG A 209 -6.97 -4.67 -16.59
CA ARG A 209 -8.38 -4.99 -16.83
C ARG A 209 -9.24 -3.91 -16.16
N VAL A 210 -10.23 -3.41 -16.91
CA VAL A 210 -11.31 -2.56 -16.39
C VAL A 210 -12.63 -3.33 -16.44
N VAL A 211 -13.60 -2.92 -15.63
CA VAL A 211 -14.89 -3.61 -15.53
C VAL A 211 -16.02 -2.64 -15.85
N PRO A 212 -17.19 -3.14 -16.31
CA PRO A 212 -18.37 -2.31 -16.51
C PRO A 212 -18.77 -1.56 -15.24
N ALA A 213 -19.18 -0.31 -15.37
CA ALA A 213 -19.71 0.48 -14.28
C ALA A 213 -21.01 -0.17 -13.73
N PRO A 214 -21.23 -0.17 -12.40
CA PRO A 214 -22.43 -0.74 -11.82
C PRO A 214 -23.67 0.06 -12.24
N GLU A 215 -24.81 -0.63 -12.38
CA GLU A 215 -26.10 0.00 -12.72
C GLU A 215 -26.57 0.97 -11.64
N ALA A 216 -26.32 0.62 -10.38
CA ALA A 216 -26.71 1.43 -9.23
C ALA A 216 -25.64 1.33 -8.13
N THR A 217 -25.58 2.38 -7.32
CA THR A 217 -24.83 2.44 -6.07
C THR A 217 -25.74 2.95 -4.97
N ARG A 218 -25.65 2.35 -3.77
CA ARG A 218 -26.40 2.74 -2.57
C ARG A 218 -25.47 2.79 -1.37
N THR A 219 -25.46 3.92 -0.68
CA THR A 219 -24.57 4.17 0.45
C THR A 219 -25.38 4.46 1.70
N MET A 220 -24.97 3.90 2.83
CA MET A 220 -25.57 4.17 4.14
C MET A 220 -24.49 4.40 5.20
N LEU A 221 -24.88 5.12 6.26
CA LEU A 221 -24.16 5.24 7.52
C LEU A 221 -24.98 4.59 8.63
N ALA A 222 -24.33 3.77 9.46
CA ALA A 222 -24.89 3.27 10.70
C ALA A 222 -24.00 3.69 11.87
N PHE A 223 -24.59 4.14 12.98
CA PHE A 223 -23.87 4.63 14.15
C PHE A 223 -24.11 3.69 15.33
N PHE A 224 -23.05 3.44 16.12
CA PHE A 224 -23.06 2.49 17.23
C PHE A 224 -22.51 3.13 18.50
N GLU A 225 -22.83 2.52 19.65
CA GLU A 225 -22.33 2.98 20.95
C GLU A 225 -20.82 2.77 21.08
N ASP A 226 -20.30 1.66 20.50
CA ASP A 226 -18.87 1.33 20.52
C ASP A 226 -18.44 0.56 19.26
N THR A 227 -17.13 0.33 19.12
CA THR A 227 -16.52 -0.39 18.02
C THR A 227 -16.84 -1.88 18.03
N GLY A 228 -17.16 -2.46 19.19
CA GLY A 228 -17.56 -3.86 19.34
C GLY A 228 -18.90 -4.14 18.66
N ALA A 229 -19.93 -3.34 18.96
CA ALA A 229 -21.26 -3.43 18.32
C ALA A 229 -21.16 -3.23 16.79
N ALA A 230 -20.34 -2.27 16.33
CA ALA A 230 -20.08 -2.08 14.91
C ALA A 230 -19.40 -3.31 14.28
N GLY A 231 -18.43 -3.92 14.96
CA GLY A 231 -17.76 -5.16 14.53
C GLY A 231 -18.70 -6.36 14.44
N ASP A 232 -19.63 -6.47 15.37
CA ASP A 232 -20.68 -7.51 15.35
C ASP A 232 -21.63 -7.33 14.15
N ALA A 233 -21.97 -6.07 13.81
CA ALA A 233 -22.75 -5.77 12.60
C ALA A 233 -22.00 -6.20 11.33
N VAL A 234 -20.70 -5.88 11.21
CA VAL A 234 -19.86 -6.33 10.08
C VAL A 234 -19.86 -7.85 9.96
N SER A 235 -19.66 -8.54 11.10
CA SER A 235 -19.66 -10.01 11.15
C SER A 235 -21.00 -10.59 10.69
N ALA A 236 -22.13 -9.99 11.13
CA ALA A 236 -23.47 -10.42 10.74
C ALA A 236 -23.74 -10.21 9.23
N ILE A 237 -23.32 -9.06 8.66
CA ILE A 237 -23.43 -8.78 7.21
C ILE A 237 -22.72 -9.85 6.40
N VAL A 238 -21.47 -10.16 6.78
CA VAL A 238 -20.65 -11.16 6.07
C VAL A 238 -21.23 -12.57 6.23
N GLN A 239 -21.69 -12.95 7.44
CA GLN A 239 -22.31 -14.26 7.68
C GLN A 239 -23.62 -14.43 6.91
N ALA A 240 -24.37 -13.36 6.64
CA ALA A 240 -25.56 -13.39 5.79
C ALA A 240 -25.23 -13.60 4.29
N GLY A 241 -23.95 -13.69 3.90
CA GLY A 241 -23.51 -13.87 2.52
C GLY A 241 -23.62 -12.61 1.67
N LEU A 242 -23.83 -11.44 2.28
CA LEU A 242 -23.86 -10.15 1.60
C LEU A 242 -22.43 -9.70 1.28
N VAL A 243 -22.23 -9.18 0.06
CA VAL A 243 -20.93 -8.69 -0.43
C VAL A 243 -21.09 -7.22 -0.86
N PRO A 244 -21.12 -6.28 0.07
CA PRO A 244 -21.09 -4.85 -0.25
C PRO A 244 -19.84 -4.48 -1.05
N GLY A 245 -19.94 -3.44 -1.86
CA GLY A 245 -18.79 -2.82 -2.53
C GLY A 245 -17.75 -2.35 -1.51
N ALA A 246 -18.22 -1.74 -0.42
CA ALA A 246 -17.36 -1.30 0.69
C ALA A 246 -18.06 -1.43 2.05
N ILE A 247 -17.27 -1.75 3.10
CA ILE A 247 -17.66 -1.62 4.51
C ILE A 247 -16.50 -0.95 5.23
N GLU A 248 -16.71 0.30 5.64
CA GLU A 248 -15.70 1.14 6.28
C GLU A 248 -16.08 1.42 7.72
N MET A 249 -15.13 1.38 8.64
CA MET A 249 -15.36 1.71 10.05
C MET A 249 -14.55 2.93 10.48
N MET A 250 -15.16 3.75 11.32
CA MET A 250 -14.54 4.87 12.02
C MET A 250 -14.90 4.78 13.51
N ASP A 251 -13.91 4.96 14.39
CA ASP A 251 -14.15 5.10 15.82
C ASP A 251 -14.51 6.54 16.22
N LYS A 252 -14.82 6.74 17.49
CA LYS A 252 -15.21 8.05 18.02
C LYS A 252 -14.19 9.15 17.74
N LEU A 253 -12.90 8.87 17.92
CA LEU A 253 -11.84 9.87 17.76
C LEU A 253 -11.72 10.30 16.29
N SER A 254 -11.81 9.35 15.39
CA SER A 254 -11.77 9.60 13.94
C SER A 254 -13.05 10.30 13.43
N ILE A 255 -14.24 9.95 13.97
CA ILE A 255 -15.50 10.64 13.67
C ILE A 255 -15.41 12.10 14.08
N GLU A 256 -14.97 12.39 15.31
CA GLU A 256 -14.86 13.77 15.81
C GLU A 256 -13.91 14.61 14.93
N ALA A 257 -12.74 14.06 14.57
CA ALA A 257 -11.77 14.77 13.74
C ALA A 257 -12.28 15.02 12.31
N ALA A 258 -12.87 14.00 11.68
CA ALA A 258 -13.36 14.07 10.31
C ALA A 258 -14.58 14.99 10.18
N GLU A 259 -15.53 14.90 11.12
CA GLU A 259 -16.74 15.75 11.15
C GLU A 259 -16.39 17.23 11.36
N GLN A 260 -15.40 17.53 12.22
CA GLN A 260 -14.89 18.91 12.35
C GLN A 260 -14.28 19.45 11.06
N ALA A 261 -13.78 18.57 10.19
CA ALA A 261 -13.14 18.97 8.93
C ALA A 261 -14.16 19.18 7.80
N THR A 262 -15.27 18.43 7.79
CA THR A 262 -16.17 18.31 6.62
C THR A 262 -17.62 18.74 6.86
N GLY A 263 -18.15 18.56 8.09
CA GLY A 263 -19.53 18.93 8.43
C GLY A 263 -20.59 18.07 7.71
N ALA A 264 -20.34 16.75 7.58
CA ALA A 264 -21.25 15.83 6.86
C ALA A 264 -22.43 15.31 7.70
N GLY A 265 -22.49 15.71 8.98
CA GLY A 265 -23.53 15.28 9.90
C GLY A 265 -23.30 13.90 10.51
N TYR A 266 -22.04 13.49 10.65
CA TYR A 266 -21.70 12.31 11.46
C TYR A 266 -22.01 12.57 12.94
N ARG A 267 -22.60 11.59 13.61
CA ARG A 267 -22.93 11.68 15.03
C ARG A 267 -21.67 11.67 15.89
N ARG A 268 -21.31 12.80 16.48
CA ARG A 268 -20.14 12.93 17.37
C ARG A 268 -20.30 12.22 18.71
N ASP A 269 -21.53 11.94 19.11
CA ASP A 269 -21.85 11.18 20.33
C ASP A 269 -21.75 9.67 20.13
N ALA A 270 -21.66 9.18 18.90
CA ALA A 270 -21.46 7.77 18.60
C ALA A 270 -20.02 7.32 18.94
N GLY A 271 -19.88 6.07 19.39
CA GLY A 271 -18.59 5.41 19.62
C GLY A 271 -17.99 4.84 18.36
N ALA A 272 -18.82 4.47 17.37
CA ALA A 272 -18.39 4.02 16.04
C ALA A 272 -19.40 4.37 14.94
N ALA A 273 -18.91 4.46 13.70
CA ALA A 273 -19.70 4.58 12.49
C ALA A 273 -19.27 3.54 11.46
N LEU A 274 -20.25 2.91 10.82
CA LEU A 274 -20.05 2.09 9.62
C LEU A 274 -20.59 2.84 8.41
N LEU A 275 -19.76 2.99 7.38
CA LEU A 275 -20.16 3.36 6.04
C LEU A 275 -20.26 2.06 5.23
N VAL A 276 -21.43 1.77 4.69
CA VAL A 276 -21.64 0.60 3.85
C VAL A 276 -22.13 1.05 2.48
N GLU A 277 -21.50 0.53 1.43
CA GLU A 277 -21.88 0.81 0.05
C GLU A 277 -22.17 -0.47 -0.70
N LEU A 278 -23.31 -0.54 -1.32
CA LEU A 278 -23.71 -1.59 -2.26
C LEU A 278 -23.69 -1.04 -3.68
N ASP A 279 -23.17 -1.84 -4.60
CA ASP A 279 -23.14 -1.50 -6.02
C ASP A 279 -23.42 -2.77 -6.86
N GLY A 280 -24.08 -2.57 -8.02
CA GLY A 280 -24.48 -3.65 -8.90
C GLY A 280 -25.86 -3.45 -9.52
N PRO A 281 -26.64 -4.53 -9.78
CA PRO A 281 -28.01 -4.44 -10.24
C PRO A 281 -28.88 -3.67 -9.24
N ARG A 282 -29.72 -2.78 -9.74
CA ARG A 282 -30.53 -1.85 -8.91
C ARG A 282 -31.35 -2.56 -7.83
N GLU A 283 -32.07 -3.62 -8.21
CA GLU A 283 -32.95 -4.36 -7.28
C GLU A 283 -32.16 -5.07 -6.19
N GLU A 284 -30.98 -5.60 -6.52
CA GLU A 284 -30.08 -6.23 -5.56
C GLU A 284 -29.53 -5.21 -4.58
N CYS A 285 -29.19 -3.99 -5.05
CA CYS A 285 -28.74 -2.91 -4.18
C CYS A 285 -29.82 -2.47 -3.20
N ILE A 286 -31.10 -2.43 -3.62
CA ILE A 286 -32.24 -2.04 -2.76
C ILE A 286 -32.47 -3.12 -1.69
N SER A 287 -32.69 -4.37 -2.11
CA SER A 287 -32.98 -5.46 -1.17
C SER A 287 -31.82 -5.78 -0.23
N GLY A 288 -30.58 -5.70 -0.75
CA GLY A 288 -29.37 -5.89 0.07
C GLY A 288 -29.21 -4.80 1.11
N LEU A 289 -29.51 -3.53 0.75
CA LEU A 289 -29.42 -2.42 1.70
C LEU A 289 -30.45 -2.58 2.85
N GLU A 290 -31.67 -2.99 2.53
CA GLU A 290 -32.72 -3.26 3.55
C GLU A 290 -32.27 -4.34 4.52
N GLN A 291 -31.69 -5.45 4.02
CA GLN A 291 -31.16 -6.52 4.87
C GLN A 291 -29.99 -6.02 5.75
N ILE A 292 -29.07 -5.21 5.20
CA ILE A 292 -27.96 -4.65 5.96
C ILE A 292 -28.48 -3.70 7.06
N MET A 293 -29.48 -2.90 6.79
CA MET A 293 -30.13 -2.03 7.79
C MET A 293 -30.70 -2.86 8.94
N GLU A 294 -31.41 -3.94 8.64
CA GLU A 294 -31.97 -4.86 9.65
C GLU A 294 -30.85 -5.49 10.51
N LEU A 295 -29.76 -5.93 9.89
CA LEU A 295 -28.60 -6.49 10.61
C LEU A 295 -27.92 -5.46 11.49
N CYS A 296 -27.74 -4.22 11.02
CA CYS A 296 -27.19 -3.14 11.83
C CYS A 296 -28.11 -2.79 13.01
N CYS A 297 -29.41 -2.73 12.81
CA CYS A 297 -30.39 -2.50 13.89
C CYS A 297 -30.36 -3.64 14.91
N ALA A 298 -30.28 -4.90 14.47
CA ALA A 298 -30.18 -6.06 15.35
C ALA A 298 -28.89 -6.07 16.17
N ALA A 299 -27.78 -5.52 15.62
CA ALA A 299 -26.52 -5.31 16.30
C ALA A 299 -26.49 -4.07 17.21
N GLY A 300 -27.59 -3.35 17.35
CA GLY A 300 -27.72 -2.21 18.27
C GLY A 300 -27.33 -0.85 17.66
N ALA A 301 -27.52 -0.67 16.35
CA ALA A 301 -27.30 0.63 15.73
C ALA A 301 -28.17 1.71 16.41
N LEU A 302 -27.55 2.82 16.81
CA LEU A 302 -28.19 3.97 17.41
C LEU A 302 -29.00 4.79 16.38
N ASP A 303 -28.54 4.78 15.14
CA ASP A 303 -29.14 5.48 14.01
C ASP A 303 -28.61 4.90 12.70
N VAL A 304 -29.44 4.93 11.66
CA VAL A 304 -29.08 4.50 10.29
C VAL A 304 -29.58 5.53 9.30
N ARG A 305 -28.68 6.04 8.48
CA ARG A 305 -28.96 7.05 7.45
C ARG A 305 -28.56 6.54 6.06
N VAL A 306 -29.48 6.57 5.11
CA VAL A 306 -29.23 6.23 3.69
C VAL A 306 -29.03 7.53 2.92
N ALA A 307 -27.99 7.60 2.10
CA ALA A 307 -27.74 8.73 1.21
C ALA A 307 -28.91 8.90 0.22
N GLN A 308 -29.46 10.11 0.15
CA GLN A 308 -30.65 10.41 -0.66
C GLN A 308 -30.28 10.64 -2.14
N ASP A 309 -29.07 11.16 -2.37
CA ASP A 309 -28.56 11.49 -3.68
C ASP A 309 -27.02 11.33 -3.75
N GLU A 310 -26.46 11.56 -4.93
CA GLU A 310 -25.03 11.48 -5.19
C GLU A 310 -24.22 12.53 -4.40
N GLN A 311 -24.80 13.71 -4.16
CA GLN A 311 -24.10 14.76 -3.41
C GLN A 311 -23.93 14.38 -1.94
N GLU A 312 -24.96 13.78 -1.33
CA GLU A 312 -24.88 13.26 0.04
C GLU A 312 -23.93 12.07 0.12
N ARG A 313 -23.96 11.15 -0.85
CA ARG A 313 -23.00 10.06 -0.99
C ARG A 313 -21.56 10.58 -1.03
N ASP A 314 -21.30 11.54 -1.90
CA ASP A 314 -19.95 12.11 -2.06
C ASP A 314 -19.47 12.82 -0.79
N LEU A 315 -20.38 13.47 -0.05
CA LEU A 315 -20.06 14.12 1.22
C LEU A 315 -19.68 13.08 2.29
N ILE A 316 -20.43 11.98 2.38
CA ILE A 316 -20.15 10.86 3.27
C ILE A 316 -18.75 10.29 2.99
N TRP A 317 -18.46 9.96 1.72
CA TRP A 317 -17.17 9.43 1.31
C TRP A 317 -16.01 10.41 1.53
N ARG A 318 -16.24 11.70 1.25
CA ARG A 318 -15.25 12.75 1.50
C ARG A 318 -14.87 12.82 2.97
N THR A 319 -15.84 12.68 3.87
CA THR A 319 -15.61 12.65 5.31
C THR A 319 -14.76 11.44 5.71
N ARG A 320 -15.11 10.25 5.24
CA ARG A 320 -14.31 9.05 5.47
C ARG A 320 -12.87 9.20 4.95
N LYS A 321 -12.70 9.71 3.72
CA LYS A 321 -11.37 9.93 3.11
C LYS A 321 -10.58 11.05 3.79
N ALA A 322 -11.23 12.02 4.40
CA ALA A 322 -10.58 13.10 5.13
C ALA A 322 -10.05 12.69 6.51
N ALA A 323 -10.49 11.55 7.06
CA ALA A 323 -10.19 11.14 8.43
C ALA A 323 -8.68 11.08 8.72
N PHE A 324 -7.87 10.51 7.82
CA PHE A 324 -6.41 10.48 7.97
C PHE A 324 -5.80 11.88 8.13
N ALA A 325 -6.11 12.78 7.20
CA ALA A 325 -5.59 14.15 7.25
C ALA A 325 -6.11 14.93 8.46
N ALA A 326 -7.33 14.63 8.91
CA ALA A 326 -7.96 15.25 10.07
C ALA A 326 -7.25 14.92 11.39
N MET A 327 -6.48 13.79 11.46
CA MET A 327 -5.70 13.44 12.65
C MET A 327 -4.66 14.49 13.03
N GLY A 328 -4.18 15.30 12.10
CA GLY A 328 -3.32 16.45 12.39
C GLY A 328 -3.94 17.50 13.34
N ARG A 329 -5.27 17.42 13.58
CA ARG A 329 -5.98 18.22 14.60
C ARG A 329 -5.92 17.60 16.00
N ILE A 330 -5.63 16.31 16.07
CA ILE A 330 -5.58 15.51 17.29
C ILE A 330 -4.16 15.48 17.86
N ALA A 331 -3.16 15.27 17.00
CA ALA A 331 -1.76 15.21 17.39
C ALA A 331 -0.85 15.74 16.26
N PRO A 332 0.37 16.26 16.59
CA PRO A 332 1.32 16.74 15.60
C PRO A 332 1.83 15.64 14.65
N ALA A 333 1.81 14.38 15.08
CA ALA A 333 2.23 13.22 14.31
C ALA A 333 1.36 12.00 14.63
N TYR A 334 1.33 11.04 13.71
CA TYR A 334 0.73 9.74 13.93
C TYR A 334 1.48 8.67 13.14
N TYR A 335 1.47 7.47 13.68
CA TYR A 335 2.01 6.27 13.05
C TYR A 335 0.84 5.43 12.53
N VAL A 336 0.86 5.07 11.25
CA VAL A 336 -0.22 4.29 10.62
C VAL A 336 0.21 2.83 10.53
N GLN A 337 -0.58 1.95 11.11
CA GLN A 337 -0.42 0.51 10.91
C GLN A 337 -1.41 0.00 9.84
N ASP A 338 -1.20 -1.24 9.39
CA ASP A 338 -1.92 -1.83 8.27
C ASP A 338 -1.99 -3.35 8.44
N GLY A 339 -2.34 -3.79 9.65
CA GLY A 339 -2.51 -5.20 9.93
C GLY A 339 -3.83 -5.74 9.39
N VAL A 340 -3.83 -6.99 8.96
CA VAL A 340 -5.07 -7.69 8.60
C VAL A 340 -5.43 -8.70 9.65
N ILE A 341 -6.73 -8.88 9.87
CA ILE A 341 -7.26 -9.87 10.81
C ILE A 341 -8.43 -10.65 10.19
N PRO A 342 -8.68 -11.87 10.64
CA PRO A 342 -9.96 -12.53 10.34
C PRO A 342 -11.12 -11.69 10.85
N ARG A 343 -12.10 -11.40 10.00
CA ARG A 343 -13.25 -10.51 10.31
C ARG A 343 -14.01 -10.93 11.58
N THR A 344 -14.06 -12.22 11.87
CA THR A 344 -14.68 -12.78 13.09
C THR A 344 -13.91 -12.44 14.37
N ARG A 345 -12.70 -11.90 14.27
CA ARG A 345 -11.87 -11.47 15.40
C ARG A 345 -11.84 -9.95 15.59
N LEU A 346 -12.62 -9.20 14.78
CA LEU A 346 -12.57 -7.75 14.74
C LEU A 346 -12.81 -7.11 16.13
N SER A 347 -13.91 -7.43 16.79
CA SER A 347 -14.23 -6.89 18.12
C SER A 347 -13.19 -7.24 19.19
N GLU A 348 -12.56 -8.41 19.08
CA GLU A 348 -11.53 -8.86 20.02
C GLU A 348 -10.24 -8.04 19.86
N VAL A 349 -9.77 -7.90 18.60
CA VAL A 349 -8.52 -7.17 18.31
C VAL A 349 -8.66 -5.68 18.57
N LEU A 350 -9.82 -5.08 18.28
CA LEU A 350 -10.06 -3.66 18.61
C LEU A 350 -9.99 -3.41 20.12
N ARG A 351 -10.57 -4.29 20.96
CA ARG A 351 -10.43 -4.20 22.43
C ARG A 351 -8.98 -4.35 22.89
N GLU A 352 -8.21 -5.21 22.23
CA GLU A 352 -6.78 -5.36 22.53
C GLU A 352 -5.98 -4.10 22.15
N ILE A 353 -6.29 -3.47 21.02
CA ILE A 353 -5.69 -2.18 20.62
C ILE A 353 -6.00 -1.10 21.66
N ASP A 354 -7.25 -1.00 22.12
CA ASP A 354 -7.65 -0.04 23.15
C ASP A 354 -6.90 -0.28 24.48
N ARG A 355 -6.75 -1.55 24.89
CA ARG A 355 -5.98 -1.92 26.08
C ARG A 355 -4.51 -1.52 25.95
N LEU A 356 -3.87 -1.87 24.83
CA LEU A 356 -2.48 -1.54 24.56
C LEU A 356 -2.26 0.00 24.50
N ALA A 357 -3.18 0.73 23.88
CA ALA A 357 -3.15 2.18 23.82
C ALA A 357 -3.19 2.82 25.21
N ALA A 358 -4.07 2.31 26.09
CA ALA A 358 -4.18 2.77 27.47
C ALA A 358 -2.90 2.48 28.29
N GLU A 359 -2.29 1.31 28.12
CA GLU A 359 -1.03 0.93 28.80
C GLU A 359 0.15 1.81 28.39
N HIS A 360 0.17 2.26 27.11
CA HIS A 360 1.23 3.13 26.58
C HIS A 360 0.92 4.62 26.76
N GLU A 361 -0.23 4.97 27.36
CA GLU A 361 -0.69 6.36 27.53
C GLU A 361 -0.73 7.15 26.22
N LEU A 362 -1.10 6.48 25.10
CA LEU A 362 -1.24 7.05 23.78
C LEU A 362 -2.68 6.94 23.28
N ARG A 363 -3.06 7.84 22.39
CA ARG A 363 -4.36 7.78 21.71
C ARG A 363 -4.21 7.04 20.39
N VAL A 364 -5.12 6.12 20.13
CA VAL A 364 -5.23 5.44 18.84
C VAL A 364 -6.59 5.77 18.23
N ALA A 365 -6.58 6.21 16.97
CA ALA A 365 -7.79 6.39 16.19
C ALA A 365 -7.90 5.26 15.17
N ASN A 366 -9.10 4.71 14.98
CA ASN A 366 -9.33 3.61 14.06
C ASN A 366 -10.17 4.06 12.87
N VAL A 367 -9.61 3.94 11.65
CA VAL A 367 -10.26 4.27 10.38
C VAL A 367 -9.84 3.22 9.36
N PHE A 368 -10.69 2.25 9.05
CA PHE A 368 -10.22 1.06 8.33
C PHE A 368 -11.30 0.38 7.47
N HIS A 369 -10.85 -0.56 6.62
CA HIS A 369 -11.67 -1.39 5.74
C HIS A 369 -12.22 -2.59 6.52
N ALA A 370 -13.40 -2.43 7.15
CA ALA A 370 -13.97 -3.47 8.01
C ALA A 370 -14.43 -4.70 7.20
N GLY A 371 -14.76 -4.51 5.90
CA GLY A 371 -15.23 -5.57 5.03
C GLY A 371 -14.23 -6.68 4.77
N ASP A 372 -12.94 -6.35 4.65
CA ASP A 372 -11.85 -7.32 4.42
C ASP A 372 -10.96 -7.56 5.64
N GLY A 373 -11.19 -6.82 6.74
CA GLY A 373 -10.44 -6.97 7.98
C GLY A 373 -9.08 -6.25 7.98
N ASN A 374 -8.85 -5.34 7.04
CA ASN A 374 -7.63 -4.54 6.97
C ASN A 374 -7.73 -3.32 7.90
N LEU A 375 -7.01 -3.36 9.00
CA LEU A 375 -7.03 -2.34 10.05
C LEU A 375 -6.00 -1.24 9.80
N HIS A 376 -6.41 0.02 9.99
CA HIS A 376 -5.49 1.16 9.97
C HIS A 376 -5.55 1.92 11.30
N PRO A 377 -5.05 1.36 12.41
CA PRO A 377 -4.90 2.11 13.64
C PRO A 377 -3.87 3.22 13.48
N LEU A 378 -4.26 4.42 13.89
CA LEU A 378 -3.47 5.65 13.83
C LEU A 378 -2.98 5.95 15.25
N VAL A 379 -1.76 5.55 15.56
CA VAL A 379 -1.14 5.82 16.87
C VAL A 379 -0.71 7.28 16.89
N CYS A 380 -1.47 8.11 17.60
CA CYS A 380 -1.25 9.56 17.69
C CYS A 380 -0.18 9.89 18.73
N TYR A 381 0.82 10.71 18.36
CA TYR A 381 1.89 11.10 19.26
C TYR A 381 2.42 12.52 19.00
N ASP A 382 3.14 13.08 19.97
CA ASP A 382 3.83 14.36 19.86
C ASP A 382 5.34 14.13 19.82
N HIS A 383 5.93 14.23 18.64
CA HIS A 383 7.37 14.05 18.43
C HIS A 383 8.26 15.08 19.14
N THR A 384 7.67 16.13 19.72
CA THR A 384 8.40 17.12 20.53
C THR A 384 8.53 16.71 22.00
N ARG A 385 7.79 15.67 22.43
CA ARG A 385 7.88 15.11 23.78
C ARG A 385 8.86 13.95 23.81
N GLU A 386 9.78 14.01 24.76
CA GLU A 386 10.80 12.99 24.93
C GLU A 386 10.18 11.58 25.18
N GLY A 387 10.62 10.59 24.43
CA GLY A 387 10.20 9.19 24.56
C GLY A 387 8.79 8.87 24.00
N GLU A 388 8.04 9.85 23.47
CA GLU A 388 6.69 9.60 22.98
C GLU A 388 6.71 8.94 21.58
N ALA A 389 7.69 9.27 20.75
CA ALA A 389 7.87 8.65 19.45
C ALA A 389 8.27 7.16 19.58
N GLU A 390 9.18 6.85 20.49
CA GLU A 390 9.61 5.48 20.80
C GLU A 390 8.47 4.63 21.34
N ARG A 391 7.63 5.17 22.24
CA ARG A 391 6.43 4.49 22.73
C ARG A 391 5.40 4.26 21.62
N ALA A 392 5.27 5.20 20.68
CA ALA A 392 4.37 5.04 19.53
C ALA A 392 4.86 3.95 18.58
N GLU A 393 6.16 3.83 18.36
CA GLU A 393 6.77 2.75 17.59
C GLU A 393 6.58 1.40 18.28
N GLU A 394 6.82 1.31 19.59
CA GLU A 394 6.59 0.09 20.39
C GLU A 394 5.13 -0.35 20.35
N LEU A 395 4.19 0.56 20.61
CA LEU A 395 2.75 0.30 20.53
C LEU A 395 2.36 -0.18 19.11
N SER A 396 2.90 0.45 18.07
CA SER A 396 2.66 0.06 16.68
C SER A 396 3.10 -1.38 16.41
N GLY A 397 4.26 -1.78 16.93
CA GLY A 397 4.75 -3.16 16.85
C GLY A 397 3.87 -4.17 17.57
N LEU A 398 3.37 -3.82 18.77
CA LEU A 398 2.45 -4.67 19.52
C LEU A 398 1.10 -4.84 18.81
N ILE A 399 0.59 -3.79 18.18
CA ILE A 399 -0.63 -3.85 17.35
C ILE A 399 -0.45 -4.81 16.17
N VAL A 400 0.66 -4.70 15.43
CA VAL A 400 0.97 -5.63 14.34
C VAL A 400 1.05 -7.06 14.84
N LYS A 401 1.72 -7.28 15.99
CA LYS A 401 1.79 -8.60 16.61
C LYS A 401 0.41 -9.14 16.98
N ALA A 402 -0.47 -8.32 17.55
CA ALA A 402 -1.85 -8.71 17.88
C ALA A 402 -2.62 -9.16 16.63
N CYS A 403 -2.42 -8.51 15.48
CA CYS A 403 -3.02 -8.94 14.20
C CYS A 403 -2.53 -10.33 13.78
N VAL A 404 -1.21 -10.59 13.87
CA VAL A 404 -0.63 -11.91 13.53
C VAL A 404 -1.12 -12.98 14.49
N ASP A 405 -1.12 -12.72 15.81
CA ASP A 405 -1.59 -13.64 16.84
C ASP A 405 -3.09 -13.99 16.66
N ALA A 406 -3.86 -13.09 16.09
CA ALA A 406 -5.26 -13.35 15.72
C ALA A 406 -5.41 -14.22 14.45
N GLY A 407 -4.32 -14.63 13.80
CA GLY A 407 -4.30 -15.41 12.55
C GLY A 407 -4.35 -14.55 11.29
N GLY A 408 -3.93 -13.30 11.39
CA GLY A 408 -3.90 -12.31 10.32
C GLY A 408 -2.52 -12.08 9.71
N SER A 409 -2.26 -10.86 9.22
CA SER A 409 -1.05 -10.47 8.51
C SER A 409 -0.47 -9.16 9.02
N ILE A 410 0.86 -8.99 8.85
CA ILE A 410 1.58 -7.75 9.19
C ILE A 410 1.24 -6.58 8.27
N THR A 411 0.69 -6.84 7.09
CA THR A 411 0.30 -5.83 6.09
C THR A 411 -0.87 -6.30 5.27
N GLY A 412 -1.76 -5.40 4.89
CA GLY A 412 -2.88 -5.62 3.98
C GLY A 412 -2.63 -5.02 2.60
N GLU A 413 -2.26 -3.75 2.54
CA GLU A 413 -2.11 -3.02 1.28
C GLU A 413 -0.91 -2.06 1.23
N HIS A 414 -0.30 -1.69 2.39
CA HIS A 414 0.80 -0.73 2.42
C HIS A 414 2.15 -1.36 2.04
N GLY A 415 2.29 -2.68 2.10
CA GLY A 415 3.55 -3.38 1.93
C GLY A 415 4.37 -3.48 3.23
N VAL A 416 5.48 -4.19 3.13
CA VAL A 416 6.43 -4.44 4.23
C VAL A 416 7.49 -3.33 4.30
N GLY A 417 8.06 -2.95 3.17
CA GLY A 417 9.06 -1.90 3.04
C GLY A 417 10.25 -2.07 3.96
N ILE A 418 10.69 -0.95 4.54
CA ILE A 418 11.69 -0.92 5.62
C ILE A 418 11.03 -1.03 7.00
N ASP A 419 9.80 -0.57 7.10
CA ASP A 419 9.03 -0.40 8.35
C ASP A 419 8.69 -1.74 9.01
N LYS A 420 8.15 -2.68 8.25
CA LYS A 420 7.60 -3.93 8.78
C LYS A 420 8.50 -5.15 8.60
N LYS A 421 9.66 -5.00 7.94
CA LYS A 421 10.56 -6.15 7.66
C LYS A 421 11.00 -6.91 8.90
N ALA A 422 11.12 -6.23 10.05
CA ALA A 422 11.48 -6.85 11.32
C ALA A 422 10.38 -7.82 11.83
N TYR A 423 9.14 -7.66 11.40
CA TYR A 423 8.01 -8.51 11.78
C TYR A 423 7.80 -9.72 10.86
N MET A 424 8.52 -9.81 9.72
CA MET A 424 8.43 -10.95 8.80
C MET A 424 8.62 -12.32 9.49
N PRO A 425 9.60 -12.49 10.44
CA PRO A 425 9.76 -13.76 11.14
C PRO A 425 8.60 -14.14 12.07
N SER A 426 7.72 -13.21 12.46
CA SER A 426 6.52 -13.51 13.24
C SER A 426 5.43 -14.19 12.41
N MET A 427 5.49 -14.05 11.08
CA MET A 427 4.50 -14.56 10.15
C MET A 427 5.03 -15.71 9.27
N PHE A 428 6.31 -15.67 8.91
CA PHE A 428 6.94 -16.61 8.00
C PHE A 428 8.05 -17.39 8.68
N SER A 429 8.09 -18.70 8.41
CA SER A 429 9.19 -19.56 8.86
C SER A 429 10.49 -19.25 8.11
N GLU A 430 11.62 -19.71 8.65
CA GLU A 430 12.93 -19.55 8.00
C GLU A 430 12.97 -20.13 6.56
N PRO A 431 12.41 -21.34 6.29
CA PRO A 431 12.31 -21.85 4.92
C PRO A 431 11.46 -20.96 3.97
N ASP A 432 10.41 -20.30 4.47
CA ASP A 432 9.62 -19.37 3.65
C ASP A 432 10.45 -18.14 3.29
N LEU A 433 11.13 -17.55 4.26
CA LEU A 433 12.01 -16.40 4.05
C LEU A 433 13.17 -16.72 3.08
N GLU A 434 13.71 -17.94 3.17
CA GLU A 434 14.68 -18.44 2.19
C GLU A 434 14.11 -18.56 0.79
N ALA A 435 12.87 -19.04 0.65
CA ALA A 435 12.19 -19.13 -0.65
C ALA A 435 11.98 -17.74 -1.28
N PHE A 436 11.54 -16.75 -0.50
CA PHE A 436 11.42 -15.36 -0.95
C PHE A 436 12.77 -14.79 -1.39
N GLN A 437 13.83 -15.03 -0.63
CA GLN A 437 15.16 -14.59 -0.98
C GLN A 437 15.69 -15.25 -2.27
N ARG A 438 15.41 -16.55 -2.48
CA ARG A 438 15.78 -17.25 -3.74
C ARG A 438 15.05 -16.64 -4.94
N LEU A 439 13.76 -16.33 -4.81
CA LEU A 439 13.01 -15.65 -5.87
C LEU A 439 13.65 -14.31 -6.19
N ARG A 440 13.92 -13.48 -5.16
CA ARG A 440 14.62 -12.20 -5.35
C ARG A 440 15.96 -12.37 -6.07
N CYS A 441 16.78 -13.31 -5.65
CA CYS A 441 18.07 -13.58 -6.26
C CYS A 441 18.00 -14.04 -7.72
N ALA A 442 16.88 -14.68 -8.13
CA ALA A 442 16.67 -15.04 -9.53
C ALA A 442 16.44 -13.80 -10.41
N PHE A 443 15.81 -12.77 -9.89
CA PHE A 443 15.57 -11.50 -10.60
C PHE A 443 16.71 -10.48 -10.41
N ASP A 444 17.35 -10.47 -9.25
CA ASP A 444 18.38 -9.51 -8.87
C ASP A 444 19.55 -10.18 -8.16
N PRO A 445 20.44 -10.86 -8.91
CA PRO A 445 21.55 -11.64 -8.34
C PRO A 445 22.60 -10.77 -7.64
N HIS A 446 22.65 -9.48 -7.90
CA HIS A 446 23.58 -8.54 -7.30
C HIS A 446 22.99 -7.72 -6.14
N GLY A 447 21.68 -7.85 -5.86
CA GLY A 447 21.00 -7.16 -4.78
C GLY A 447 20.95 -5.63 -4.97
N LEU A 448 20.88 -5.15 -6.23
CA LEU A 448 20.90 -3.73 -6.57
C LEU A 448 19.50 -3.09 -6.60
N ALA A 449 18.47 -3.90 -6.83
CA ALA A 449 17.07 -3.43 -6.91
C ALA A 449 16.48 -3.24 -5.50
N ASN A 450 16.21 -2.00 -5.13
CA ASN A 450 15.57 -1.61 -3.86
C ASN A 450 16.12 -2.36 -2.62
N PRO A 451 17.44 -2.31 -2.34
CA PRO A 451 18.06 -3.08 -1.26
C PRO A 451 17.56 -2.63 0.13
N GLY A 452 17.61 -3.58 1.08
CA GLY A 452 17.28 -3.32 2.48
C GLY A 452 15.77 -3.24 2.77
N LYS A 453 14.91 -3.58 1.80
CA LYS A 453 13.46 -3.62 1.92
C LYS A 453 12.96 -5.08 1.96
N VAL A 454 11.77 -5.28 2.53
CA VAL A 454 11.03 -6.55 2.61
C VAL A 454 11.73 -7.61 3.46
N MET A 455 12.96 -7.99 3.13
CA MET A 455 13.67 -9.04 3.84
C MET A 455 14.18 -8.59 5.22
N PRO A 456 13.97 -9.38 6.29
CA PRO A 456 14.28 -8.98 7.68
C PRO A 456 15.79 -8.84 7.93
N THR A 457 16.61 -9.61 7.23
CA THR A 457 18.07 -9.53 7.30
C THR A 457 18.64 -9.26 5.91
N PRO A 458 19.76 -8.50 5.79
CA PRO A 458 20.44 -8.33 4.53
C PRO A 458 21.14 -9.65 4.17
N ARG A 459 20.40 -10.64 3.67
CA ARG A 459 20.96 -11.84 3.08
C ARG A 459 21.37 -11.51 1.65
N LEU A 460 22.67 -11.59 1.40
CA LEU A 460 23.19 -11.52 0.04
C LEU A 460 22.79 -12.79 -0.72
N CYS A 461 22.61 -12.70 -2.02
CA CYS A 461 22.23 -13.85 -2.85
C CYS A 461 23.22 -15.03 -2.78
N GLY A 462 24.47 -14.78 -2.37
CA GLY A 462 25.49 -15.81 -2.10
C GLY A 462 25.36 -16.50 -0.74
N GLU A 463 24.49 -16.01 0.15
CA GLU A 463 24.26 -16.55 1.49
C GLU A 463 23.01 -17.44 1.58
N VAL A 464 22.25 -17.55 0.48
CA VAL A 464 21.11 -18.47 0.40
C VAL A 464 21.66 -19.90 0.31
N PRO A 465 21.21 -20.85 1.15
CA PRO A 465 21.69 -22.22 1.11
C PRO A 465 21.42 -22.89 -0.25
N GLY A 466 22.45 -22.90 -1.07
CA GLY A 466 22.73 -24.01 -1.96
C GLY A 466 23.56 -25.03 -1.16
N PRO A 467 24.35 -25.92 -1.76
CA PRO A 467 25.35 -26.58 -1.00
C PRO A 467 26.23 -25.52 -0.33
N TYR A 468 26.19 -25.52 1.00
CA TYR A 468 26.82 -24.54 1.87
C TYR A 468 28.20 -24.16 1.39
N ARG A 469 28.45 -22.90 1.13
CA ARG A 469 29.76 -22.34 0.89
C ARG A 469 30.10 -21.48 2.11
N GLU A 470 31.00 -22.00 2.94
CA GLU A 470 31.53 -21.31 4.10
C GLU A 470 31.99 -19.89 3.74
N HIS A 471 31.45 -18.88 4.41
CA HIS A 471 31.82 -17.48 4.17
C HIS A 471 33.32 -17.27 4.52
N PRO A 472 34.05 -16.41 3.79
CA PRO A 472 35.47 -16.14 4.11
C PRO A 472 35.73 -15.71 5.55
N LEU A 473 34.80 -15.02 6.19
CA LEU A 473 34.89 -14.59 7.59
C LEU A 473 34.64 -15.74 8.59
N GLU A 474 33.84 -16.73 8.24
CA GLU A 474 33.65 -17.97 9.01
C GLU A 474 34.94 -18.82 8.91
N ARG A 475 35.51 -18.93 7.73
CA ARG A 475 36.82 -19.60 7.53
C ARG A 475 37.96 -18.93 8.30
N ALA A 476 37.87 -17.63 8.49
CA ALA A 476 38.85 -16.86 9.25
C ALA A 476 38.59 -16.88 10.76
N GLY A 477 37.51 -17.53 11.24
CA GLY A 477 37.11 -17.55 12.65
C GLY A 477 36.68 -16.17 13.20
N ILE A 478 36.25 -15.25 12.31
CA ILE A 478 35.87 -13.88 12.68
C ILE A 478 34.33 -13.77 12.89
N ALA A 479 33.57 -14.66 12.29
CA ALA A 479 32.12 -14.73 12.43
C ALA A 479 31.68 -16.16 12.73
N GLU A 480 30.71 -16.34 13.61
CA GLU A 480 30.03 -17.60 13.84
C GLU A 480 28.62 -17.53 13.22
N ARG A 481 28.14 -18.67 12.73
CA ARG A 481 26.79 -18.84 12.22
C ARG A 481 25.82 -18.96 13.42
N PHE A 482 24.80 -18.11 13.47
CA PHE A 482 23.65 -18.26 14.37
C PHE A 482 22.52 -18.99 13.68
#